data_916609361959a90e8b6b0df52b8887c1
#
_entry.id   916609361959a90e8b6b0df52b8887c1
#
_cell.length_a   1.000
_cell.length_b   1.000
_cell.length_c   1.000
_cell.angle_alpha   90.00
_cell.angle_beta   90.00
_cell.angle_gamma   90.00
#
_symmetry.space_group_name_H-M   'P 1'
#
loop_
_entity.id
_entity.type
_entity.pdbx_description
1 polymer ?
#
loop_
_entity_poly.entity_id
_entity_poly.type
_entity_poly.pdbx_seq_one_letter_code
_entity_poly.pdbx_strand_id
1 'polypeptide(L)'
;LGYGIYDVKNISRDDQQKKLEWYLKGVQFLDAPAAIILYVDRCLNEWSILDVGHLSMCILLTAQEFKLGACSQAAPTRFPEVIRKVLGIPESKLILSSIAIGYPNWDDPINSLRSTRDPVEQFAHCYGWD
;
A
#
# COMPACT_ATOMS: atom_id res chain seq x y z
N LEU A 1 -10.61 -3.47 -8.31
CA LEU A 1 -9.94 -2.20 -7.97
C LEU A 1 -9.11 -1.66 -9.14
N GLY A 2 -8.26 -2.47 -9.77
CA GLY A 2 -7.37 -2.03 -10.85
C GLY A 2 -8.08 -1.39 -12.05
N TYR A 3 -9.21 -1.94 -12.46
CA TYR A 3 -10.00 -1.35 -13.57
C TYR A 3 -10.56 0.02 -13.22
N GLY A 4 -11.08 0.22 -12.01
CA GLY A 4 -11.57 1.53 -11.58
C GLY A 4 -10.48 2.61 -11.57
N ILE A 5 -9.22 2.25 -11.28
CA ILE A 5 -8.09 3.18 -11.36
C ILE A 5 -7.84 3.60 -12.81
N TYR A 6 -7.84 2.66 -13.74
CA TYR A 6 -7.61 2.95 -15.16
C TYR A 6 -8.72 3.82 -15.74
N ASP A 7 -9.97 3.56 -15.36
CA ASP A 7 -11.12 4.37 -15.79
C ASP A 7 -10.99 5.82 -15.30
N VAL A 8 -10.70 6.02 -14.00
CA VAL A 8 -10.54 7.35 -13.41
C VAL A 8 -9.34 8.11 -14.00
N LYS A 9 -8.26 7.40 -14.36
CA LYS A 9 -7.05 7.98 -14.97
C LYS A 9 -7.11 8.04 -16.49
N ASN A 10 -8.21 7.66 -17.13
CA ASN A 10 -8.36 7.58 -18.59
C ASN A 10 -7.24 6.76 -19.25
N ILE A 11 -6.92 5.60 -18.66
CA ILE A 11 -5.91 4.67 -19.17
C ILE A 11 -6.63 3.56 -19.94
N SER A 12 -6.52 3.54 -21.26
CA SER A 12 -7.05 2.47 -22.08
C SER A 12 -6.37 1.12 -21.79
N ARG A 13 -7.12 0.02 -21.99
CA ARG A 13 -6.56 -1.34 -21.83
C ARG A 13 -5.40 -1.64 -22.77
N ASP A 14 -5.36 -0.99 -23.92
CA ASP A 14 -4.33 -1.19 -24.95
C ASP A 14 -3.17 -0.21 -24.80
N ASP A 15 -3.31 0.83 -23.98
CA ASP A 15 -2.27 1.85 -23.77
C ASP A 15 -1.20 1.36 -22.79
N GLN A 16 -0.24 0.60 -23.33
CA GLN A 16 0.87 0.06 -22.51
C GLN A 16 1.76 1.16 -21.94
N GLN A 17 1.90 2.28 -22.65
CA GLN A 17 2.73 3.40 -22.20
C GLN A 17 2.15 4.04 -20.92
N LYS A 18 0.87 4.41 -20.92
CA LYS A 18 0.21 4.97 -19.74
C LYS A 18 0.14 3.99 -18.57
N LYS A 19 -0.01 2.69 -18.85
CA LYS A 19 0.06 1.66 -17.81
C LYS A 19 1.43 1.61 -17.14
N LEU A 20 2.49 1.68 -17.94
CA LEU A 20 3.86 1.72 -17.43
C LEU A 20 4.10 2.99 -16.61
N GLU A 21 3.69 4.15 -17.10
CA GLU A 21 3.80 5.42 -16.37
C GLU A 21 3.09 5.36 -15.01
N TRP A 22 1.87 4.82 -14.99
CA TRP A 22 1.13 4.63 -13.75
C TRP A 22 1.81 3.64 -12.79
N TYR A 23 2.34 2.54 -13.32
CA TYR A 23 3.11 1.58 -12.53
C TYR A 23 4.37 2.21 -11.92
N LEU A 24 5.13 2.96 -12.72
CA LEU A 24 6.32 3.68 -12.25
C LEU A 24 5.97 4.70 -11.17
N LYS A 25 4.85 5.40 -11.29
CA LYS A 25 4.35 6.29 -10.25
C LYS A 25 4.10 5.55 -8.92
N GLY A 26 3.55 4.35 -8.99
CA GLY A 26 3.40 3.48 -7.82
C GLY A 26 4.74 3.10 -7.18
N VAL A 27 5.75 2.77 -8.00
CA VAL A 27 7.12 2.46 -7.52
C VAL A 27 7.80 3.69 -6.90
N GLN A 28 7.46 4.89 -7.37
CA GLN A 28 7.95 6.18 -6.87
C GLN A 28 7.10 6.74 -5.70
N PHE A 29 6.40 5.88 -4.98
CA PHE A 29 5.59 6.24 -3.82
C PHE A 29 4.49 7.28 -4.11
N LEU A 30 3.97 7.32 -5.35
CA LEU A 30 2.92 8.27 -5.80
C LEU A 30 3.31 9.74 -5.58
N ASP A 31 4.56 10.07 -5.78
CA ASP A 31 5.16 11.40 -5.56
C ASP A 31 5.06 11.88 -4.09
N ALA A 32 4.83 10.98 -3.14
CA ALA A 32 4.79 11.34 -1.73
C ALA A 32 6.19 11.80 -1.23
N PRO A 33 6.24 12.84 -0.38
CA PRO A 33 7.50 13.39 0.12
C PRO A 33 8.21 12.47 1.11
N ALA A 34 7.51 11.49 1.68
CA ALA A 34 8.03 10.54 2.65
C ALA A 34 7.47 9.14 2.42
N ALA A 35 8.28 8.15 2.76
CA ALA A 35 7.86 6.74 2.75
C ALA A 35 8.40 6.00 3.97
N ILE A 36 7.63 5.06 4.47
CA ILE A 36 8.03 4.12 5.52
C ILE A 36 8.22 2.76 4.87
N ILE A 37 9.35 2.10 5.15
CA ILE A 37 9.59 0.71 4.73
C ILE A 37 9.40 -0.19 5.93
N LEU A 38 8.52 -1.18 5.79
CA LEU A 38 8.21 -2.16 6.82
C LEU A 38 8.96 -3.45 6.55
N TYR A 39 9.71 -3.91 7.55
CA TYR A 39 10.47 -5.15 7.46
C TYR A 39 10.56 -5.87 8.81
N VAL A 40 10.88 -7.16 8.77
CA VAL A 40 11.10 -8.01 9.94
C VAL A 40 12.40 -8.78 9.80
N ASP A 41 12.88 -9.39 10.88
CA ASP A 41 13.96 -10.37 10.79
C ASP A 41 13.49 -11.64 10.06
N ARG A 42 14.31 -12.17 9.15
CA ARG A 42 13.98 -13.38 8.40
C ARG A 42 13.87 -14.64 9.28
N CYS A 43 14.44 -14.62 10.48
CA CYS A 43 14.32 -15.72 11.43
C CYS A 43 12.96 -15.75 12.17
N LEU A 44 12.16 -14.70 12.05
CA LEU A 44 10.83 -14.62 12.66
C LEU A 44 9.79 -15.34 11.80
N ASN A 45 8.73 -15.77 12.44
CA ASN A 45 7.65 -16.53 11.83
C ASN A 45 6.50 -15.62 11.31
N GLU A 46 5.45 -16.24 10.82
CA GLU A 46 4.26 -15.60 10.27
C GLU A 46 3.55 -14.66 11.24
N TRP A 47 3.61 -14.93 12.54
CA TRP A 47 3.01 -14.06 13.57
C TRP A 47 3.62 -12.68 13.57
N SER A 48 4.92 -12.58 13.37
CA SER A 48 5.60 -11.29 13.26
C SER A 48 5.22 -10.53 11.99
N ILE A 49 4.89 -11.24 10.91
CA ILE A 49 4.34 -10.62 9.70
C ILE A 49 2.94 -10.06 9.97
N LEU A 50 2.12 -10.80 10.73
CA LEU A 50 0.80 -10.33 11.16
C LEU A 50 0.90 -9.08 12.04
N ASP A 51 1.85 -9.04 12.97
CA ASP A 51 2.11 -7.86 13.82
C ASP A 51 2.47 -6.63 13.00
N VAL A 52 3.29 -6.80 11.94
CA VAL A 52 3.58 -5.69 11.00
C VAL A 52 2.33 -5.23 10.26
N GLY A 53 1.41 -6.14 9.93
CA GLY A 53 0.11 -5.78 9.35
C GLY A 53 -0.71 -4.91 10.32
N HIS A 54 -0.76 -5.27 11.61
CA HIS A 54 -1.40 -4.46 12.65
C HIS A 54 -0.74 -3.09 12.79
N LEU A 55 0.60 -3.05 12.87
CA LEU A 55 1.36 -1.79 12.91
C LEU A 55 1.07 -0.92 11.69
N SER A 56 1.03 -1.52 10.50
CA SER A 56 0.70 -0.82 9.26
C SER A 56 -0.66 -0.13 9.35
N MET A 57 -1.68 -0.83 9.84
CA MET A 57 -3.02 -0.26 10.02
C MET A 57 -3.00 0.88 11.06
N CYS A 58 -2.29 0.73 12.17
CA CYS A 58 -2.14 1.80 13.15
C CYS A 58 -1.50 3.06 12.53
N ILE A 59 -0.47 2.91 11.71
CA ILE A 59 0.17 4.02 11.00
C ILE A 59 -0.83 4.71 10.06
N LEU A 60 -1.59 3.95 9.27
CA LEU A 60 -2.60 4.48 8.34
C LEU A 60 -3.69 5.28 9.08
N LEU A 61 -4.18 4.76 10.21
CA LEU A 61 -5.20 5.43 11.01
C LEU A 61 -4.65 6.68 11.71
N THR A 62 -3.45 6.58 12.28
CA THR A 62 -2.80 7.71 12.95
C THR A 62 -2.50 8.86 11.98
N ALA A 63 -2.13 8.55 10.73
CA ALA A 63 -1.90 9.57 9.71
C ALA A 63 -3.14 10.46 9.50
N GLN A 64 -4.36 9.91 9.62
CA GLN A 64 -5.60 10.67 9.48
C GLN A 64 -5.76 11.74 10.59
N GLU A 65 -5.33 11.45 11.80
CA GLU A 65 -5.35 12.43 12.92
C GLU A 65 -4.51 13.67 12.58
N PHE A 66 -3.41 13.46 11.88
CA PHE A 66 -2.52 14.54 11.42
C PHE A 66 -2.92 15.11 10.04
N LYS A 67 -4.09 14.77 9.52
CA LYS A 67 -4.58 15.18 8.18
C LYS A 67 -3.62 14.78 7.04
N LEU A 68 -2.86 13.73 7.24
CA LEU A 68 -1.96 13.15 6.25
C LEU A 68 -2.68 12.07 5.45
N GLY A 69 -2.43 12.03 4.15
CA GLY A 69 -2.70 10.87 3.31
C GLY A 69 -1.63 9.81 3.54
N ALA A 70 -2.06 8.56 3.65
CA ALA A 70 -1.14 7.43 3.74
C ALA A 70 -1.65 6.29 2.86
N CYS A 71 -0.74 5.69 2.10
CA CYS A 71 -1.07 4.63 1.14
C CYS A 71 -0.10 3.45 1.32
N SER A 72 -0.63 2.31 1.73
CA SER A 72 0.15 1.06 1.77
C SER A 72 0.41 0.55 0.36
N GLN A 73 1.65 0.22 0.05
CA GLN A 73 2.10 -0.13 -1.30
C GLN A 73 3.04 -1.33 -1.30
N ALA A 74 2.76 -2.28 -2.20
CA ALA A 74 3.65 -3.41 -2.49
C ALA A 74 4.55 -3.15 -3.72
N ALA A 75 4.24 -2.17 -4.57
CA ALA A 75 4.98 -1.94 -5.81
C ALA A 75 6.47 -1.63 -5.58
N PRO A 76 6.86 -0.74 -4.65
CA PRO A 76 8.27 -0.46 -4.38
C PRO A 76 9.03 -1.68 -3.85
N THR A 77 8.39 -2.54 -3.07
CA THR A 77 9.06 -3.70 -2.44
C THR A 77 9.33 -4.85 -3.41
N ARG A 78 8.90 -4.73 -4.68
CA ARG A 78 9.33 -5.64 -5.76
C ARG A 78 10.80 -5.47 -6.14
N PHE A 79 11.44 -4.40 -5.69
CA PHE A 79 12.86 -4.11 -5.92
C PHE A 79 13.61 -4.02 -4.59
N PRO A 80 13.60 -5.10 -3.79
CA PRO A 80 14.16 -5.07 -2.43
C PRO A 80 15.66 -4.77 -2.41
N GLU A 81 16.39 -5.17 -3.45
CA GLU A 81 17.82 -4.90 -3.61
C GLU A 81 18.11 -3.39 -3.72
N VAL A 82 17.24 -2.64 -4.40
CA VAL A 82 17.37 -1.18 -4.50
C VAL A 82 17.12 -0.54 -3.14
N ILE A 83 16.04 -0.93 -2.46
CA ILE A 83 15.69 -0.43 -1.12
C ILE A 83 16.83 -0.73 -0.13
N ARG A 84 17.39 -1.95 -0.15
CA ARG A 84 18.50 -2.34 0.71
C ARG A 84 19.72 -1.47 0.47
N LYS A 85 20.08 -1.27 -0.79
CA LYS A 85 21.24 -0.47 -1.16
C LYS A 85 21.12 0.98 -0.70
N VAL A 86 19.93 1.57 -0.85
CA VAL A 86 19.67 2.98 -0.50
C VAL A 86 19.60 3.19 1.01
N LEU A 87 18.92 2.28 1.73
CA LEU A 87 18.63 2.42 3.16
C LEU A 87 19.58 1.63 4.08
N GLY A 88 20.51 0.88 3.54
CA GLY A 88 21.43 0.06 4.34
C GLY A 88 20.74 -1.11 5.06
N ILE A 89 19.61 -1.60 4.55
CA ILE A 89 18.86 -2.70 5.18
C ILE A 89 19.59 -4.02 4.91
N PRO A 90 20.02 -4.76 5.95
CA PRO A 90 20.79 -5.99 5.76
C PRO A 90 19.94 -7.13 5.19
N GLU A 91 20.61 -8.12 4.58
CA GLU A 91 19.95 -9.30 3.99
C GLU A 91 19.19 -10.15 5.02
N SER A 92 19.56 -10.06 6.30
CA SER A 92 18.84 -10.74 7.39
C SER A 92 17.40 -10.23 7.60
N LYS A 93 17.05 -9.07 7.01
CA LYS A 93 15.70 -8.51 7.09
C LYS A 93 14.87 -8.93 5.87
N LEU A 94 13.59 -9.22 6.09
CA LEU A 94 12.59 -9.42 5.05
C LEU A 94 11.79 -8.14 4.90
N ILE A 95 11.90 -7.48 3.75
CA ILE A 95 11.08 -6.30 3.41
C ILE A 95 9.68 -6.80 3.03
N LEU A 96 8.66 -6.24 3.68
CA LEU A 96 7.28 -6.70 3.55
C LEU A 96 6.41 -5.74 2.74
N SER A 97 6.44 -4.46 3.11
CA SER A 97 5.56 -3.45 2.52
C SER A 97 6.19 -2.07 2.64
N SER A 98 5.57 -1.10 2.01
CA SER A 98 5.90 0.31 2.19
C SER A 98 4.62 1.13 2.39
N ILE A 99 4.75 2.30 2.99
CA ILE A 99 3.67 3.26 3.15
C ILE A 99 4.17 4.61 2.64
N ALA A 100 3.53 5.11 1.59
CA ALA A 100 3.72 6.47 1.12
C ALA A 100 2.93 7.43 2.02
N ILE A 101 3.54 8.56 2.45
CA ILE A 101 2.91 9.52 3.36
C ILE A 101 3.13 10.93 2.84
N GLY A 102 2.08 11.73 2.84
CA GLY A 102 2.12 13.15 2.46
C GLY A 102 0.76 13.82 2.57
N TYR A 103 0.69 15.10 2.26
CA TYR A 103 -0.60 15.77 2.16
C TYR A 103 -1.30 15.34 0.87
N PRO A 104 -2.54 14.83 0.95
CA PRO A 104 -3.24 14.31 -0.22
C PRO A 104 -3.67 15.44 -1.15
N ASN A 105 -3.46 15.23 -2.45
CA ASN A 105 -4.05 16.10 -3.48
C ASN A 105 -5.51 15.68 -3.72
N TRP A 106 -6.45 16.32 -3.03
CA TRP A 106 -7.87 15.99 -3.15
C TRP A 106 -8.47 16.33 -4.50
N ASP A 107 -7.81 17.18 -5.30
CA ASP A 107 -8.25 17.53 -6.65
C ASP A 107 -7.89 16.45 -7.69
N ASP A 108 -7.00 15.50 -7.35
CA ASP A 108 -6.71 14.39 -8.23
C ASP A 108 -7.90 13.40 -8.27
N PRO A 109 -8.44 13.09 -9.45
CA PRO A 109 -9.59 12.19 -9.61
C PRO A 109 -9.42 10.82 -8.94
N ILE A 110 -8.19 10.32 -8.77
CA ILE A 110 -7.94 9.05 -8.09
C ILE A 110 -8.46 9.06 -6.65
N ASN A 111 -8.46 10.20 -5.99
CA ASN A 111 -8.92 10.35 -4.62
C ASN A 111 -10.46 10.33 -4.47
N SER A 112 -11.20 10.36 -5.58
CA SER A 112 -12.66 10.14 -5.59
C SER A 112 -13.05 8.66 -5.64
N LEU A 113 -12.12 7.78 -6.03
CA LEU A 113 -12.39 6.35 -6.15
C LEU A 113 -12.74 5.73 -4.80
N ARG A 114 -13.87 5.04 -4.75
CA ARG A 114 -14.30 4.27 -3.58
C ARG A 114 -14.46 2.80 -3.98
N SER A 115 -13.79 1.94 -3.26
CA SER A 115 -13.96 0.49 -3.43
C SER A 115 -15.15 0.01 -2.60
N THR A 116 -15.90 -0.95 -3.13
CA THR A 116 -16.94 -1.67 -2.41
C THR A 116 -16.32 -2.68 -1.43
N ARG A 117 -17.12 -3.11 -0.48
CA ARG A 117 -16.84 -4.23 0.43
C ARG A 117 -17.99 -5.22 0.35
N ASP A 118 -17.67 -6.48 0.46
CA ASP A 118 -18.69 -7.52 0.57
C ASP A 118 -19.43 -7.39 1.92
N PRO A 119 -20.72 -7.74 1.97
CA PRO A 119 -21.47 -7.83 3.22
C PRO A 119 -20.78 -8.80 4.19
N VAL A 120 -20.87 -8.50 5.49
CA VAL A 120 -20.19 -9.30 6.54
C VAL A 120 -20.58 -10.77 6.48
N GLU A 121 -21.83 -11.07 6.15
CA GLU A 121 -22.40 -12.40 6.07
C GLU A 121 -21.75 -13.28 4.99
N GLN A 122 -21.05 -12.68 4.03
CA GLN A 122 -20.35 -13.43 2.97
C GLN A 122 -18.98 -14.00 3.43
N PHE A 123 -18.38 -13.42 4.45
CA PHE A 123 -17.03 -13.82 4.87
C PHE A 123 -16.90 -14.12 6.38
N ALA A 124 -17.95 -13.86 7.17
CA ALA A 124 -17.95 -14.13 8.61
C ALA A 124 -19.15 -15.00 8.99
N HIS A 125 -18.90 -16.01 9.79
CA HIS A 125 -19.93 -16.85 10.38
C HIS A 125 -19.87 -16.74 11.90
N CYS A 126 -21.01 -16.43 12.52
CA CYS A 126 -21.14 -16.35 13.97
C CYS A 126 -21.71 -17.67 14.51
N TYR A 127 -21.16 -18.14 15.62
CA TYR A 127 -21.61 -19.33 16.32
C TYR A 127 -21.91 -19.01 17.79
N GLY A 128 -22.95 -19.67 18.37
CA GLY A 128 -23.32 -19.45 19.77
C GLY A 128 -24.07 -18.18 20.07
N TRP A 129 -24.72 -17.61 19.05
CA TRP A 129 -25.57 -16.43 19.15
C TRP A 129 -27.01 -16.87 18.80
N ASP A 130 -27.68 -17.55 19.75
CA ASP A 130 -29.09 -17.95 19.67
C ASP A 130 -30.01 -16.85 20.24
#